data_9348a666bdcd20d7b1541a44641e02da
#
_entry.id   9348a666bdcd20d7b1541a44641e02da
#
_cell.length_a   1.000
_cell.length_b   1.000
_cell.length_c   1.000
_cell.angle_alpha   90.00
_cell.angle_beta   90.00
_cell.angle_gamma   90.00
#
_symmetry.space_group_name_H-M   'P 1'
#
loop_
_entity.id
_entity.type
_entity.pdbx_description
1 polymer ?
#
loop_
_entity_poly.entity_id
_entity_poly.type
_entity_poly.pdbx_seq_one_letter_code
_entity_poly.pdbx_strand_id
1 'polypeptide(L)'
;SRLDETSRNTMNAHISCMLKGEPVHFVIQSKDKNGNGAWLQLNGECIGWEGDEPIYLIVYINITDITEQRELQKKLEKQSKQLKEALKSAEQANQAKSDFLARMSHDIRTPMNAIMGMATIAKAHVDEHERILDCMEKINGASKLLLSLINEVLDMSKIESGRLILSEDEFNVGELLQDLVVMMQPEIKNKQQTLNIHVKNLRHENVKGDTQRIKQVLMNILSNAIKYTPENGRITIEIYEKDPHNGIGNYQFVFEDKGRGMKPEFLDKIFEPFERASDDEIKRIQGTGLGMSISHKIIQMMGGDIKVESEYGKGSRFTIDMPLVCRDQKPDDKIEVEGLEVLVVDDDKIACLNTSSCLQEIGINSECVYSGSEAIEKVRQHHLAEKEYFAVIIDLKMPQMNGIETTRQIRRFVGADVPIIILSAYDLEEYEAEAKEVKANGFITKPLYKSKLLQVLRSFLDEGDQPEPIRPFKLSNRSEERRVGKEYRAR
;
A
#
# COMPACT_ATOMS: atom_id res chain seq x y z
N SER A 1 -19.37 13.79 68.03
CA SER A 1 -18.05 13.30 67.62
C SER A 1 -17.68 13.92 66.27
N ARG A 2 -16.54 14.62 66.28
CA ARG A 2 -16.03 15.38 65.11
C ARG A 2 -15.05 14.53 64.26
N LEU A 3 -14.79 13.27 64.65
CA LEU A 3 -13.90 12.36 63.97
C LEU A 3 -14.67 11.45 63.03
N ASP A 4 -14.07 11.16 61.88
CA ASP A 4 -14.54 10.10 61.00
C ASP A 4 -14.29 8.71 61.61
N GLU A 5 -14.84 7.66 61.01
CA GLU A 5 -14.75 6.31 61.50
C GLU A 5 -13.29 5.79 61.51
N THR A 6 -12.52 6.07 60.47
CA THR A 6 -11.11 5.66 60.33
C THR A 6 -10.25 6.35 61.42
N SER A 7 -10.40 7.64 61.63
CA SER A 7 -9.67 8.42 62.66
C SER A 7 -10.05 7.96 64.05
N ARG A 8 -11.31 7.57 64.28
CA ARG A 8 -11.79 7.01 65.55
C ARG A 8 -11.13 5.65 65.82
N ASN A 9 -11.05 4.77 64.82
CA ASN A 9 -10.38 3.49 64.96
C ASN A 9 -8.86 3.67 65.20
N THR A 10 -8.21 4.60 64.49
CA THR A 10 -6.80 4.96 64.73
C THR A 10 -6.59 5.44 66.17
N MET A 11 -7.43 6.32 66.65
CA MET A 11 -7.34 6.81 68.03
C MET A 11 -7.54 5.71 69.06
N ASN A 12 -8.54 4.84 68.88
CA ASN A 12 -8.80 3.70 69.72
C ASN A 12 -7.62 2.71 69.78
N ALA A 13 -6.97 2.49 68.66
CA ALA A 13 -5.80 1.61 68.60
C ALA A 13 -4.62 2.13 69.45
N HIS A 14 -4.47 3.44 69.57
CA HIS A 14 -3.38 4.07 70.35
C HIS A 14 -3.74 4.24 71.87
N ILE A 15 -5.01 4.14 72.24
CA ILE A 15 -5.43 4.22 73.63
C ILE A 15 -4.76 3.16 74.50
N SER A 16 -4.60 1.92 73.97
CA SER A 16 -3.95 0.86 74.71
C SER A 16 -2.47 1.12 75.01
N CYS A 17 -1.78 1.83 74.12
CA CYS A 17 -0.40 2.28 74.34
C CYS A 17 -0.36 3.44 75.36
N MET A 18 -1.31 4.36 75.30
CA MET A 18 -1.41 5.45 76.24
C MET A 18 -1.67 4.92 77.66
N LEU A 19 -2.52 3.93 77.87
CA LEU A 19 -2.78 3.37 79.17
C LEU A 19 -1.56 2.69 79.80
N LYS A 20 -0.53 2.36 78.97
CA LYS A 20 0.75 1.78 79.41
C LYS A 20 1.83 2.84 79.66
N GLY A 21 1.53 4.09 79.42
CA GLY A 21 2.52 5.15 79.52
C GLY A 21 3.47 5.24 78.31
N GLU A 22 3.17 4.56 77.18
CA GLU A 22 3.98 4.59 76.00
C GLU A 22 3.72 5.86 75.16
N PRO A 23 4.75 6.48 74.54
CA PRO A 23 4.56 7.65 73.67
C PRO A 23 3.70 7.29 72.48
N VAL A 24 2.85 8.18 72.03
CA VAL A 24 1.97 8.00 70.90
C VAL A 24 2.17 9.05 69.82
N HIS A 25 2.14 8.60 68.57
CA HIS A 25 2.28 9.47 67.43
C HIS A 25 1.35 8.97 66.31
N PHE A 26 0.34 9.77 65.94
CA PHE A 26 -0.61 9.41 64.89
C PHE A 26 -1.27 10.62 64.27
N VAL A 27 -1.86 10.44 63.07
CA VAL A 27 -2.57 11.47 62.32
C VAL A 27 -4.05 11.09 62.22
N ILE A 28 -4.93 12.03 62.48
CA ILE A 28 -6.39 11.87 62.41
C ILE A 28 -7.02 12.97 61.54
N GLN A 29 -8.14 12.67 60.95
CA GLN A 29 -8.99 13.65 60.31
C GLN A 29 -10.11 14.06 61.28
N SER A 30 -10.24 15.37 61.55
CA SER A 30 -11.26 15.96 62.41
C SER A 30 -12.03 17.05 61.65
N LYS A 31 -13.19 17.43 62.14
CA LYS A 31 -13.93 18.59 61.63
C LYS A 31 -13.73 19.77 62.55
N ASP A 32 -13.46 20.92 61.98
CA ASP A 32 -13.38 22.21 62.69
C ASP A 32 -14.76 22.64 63.23
N LYS A 33 -14.81 23.83 63.90
CA LYS A 33 -16.07 24.38 64.43
C LYS A 33 -17.09 24.72 63.35
N ASN A 34 -16.64 24.89 62.11
CA ASN A 34 -17.46 25.24 60.96
C ASN A 34 -17.82 24.01 60.10
N GLY A 35 -17.37 22.80 60.51
CA GLY A 35 -17.63 21.56 59.80
C GLY A 35 -16.62 21.23 58.70
N ASN A 36 -15.56 22.03 58.47
CA ASN A 36 -14.52 21.77 57.51
C ASN A 36 -13.59 20.67 57.99
N GLY A 37 -13.11 19.82 57.11
CA GLY A 37 -12.15 18.76 57.41
C GLY A 37 -10.80 19.34 57.77
N ALA A 38 -10.21 18.89 58.89
CA ALA A 38 -8.86 19.27 59.30
C ALA A 38 -8.03 18.00 59.59
N TRP A 39 -6.83 17.93 59.12
CA TRP A 39 -5.85 16.91 59.42
C TRP A 39 -5.03 17.32 60.64
N LEU A 40 -5.04 16.52 61.71
CA LEU A 40 -4.32 16.78 62.92
C LEU A 40 -3.29 15.70 63.19
N GLN A 41 -2.06 16.11 63.36
CA GLN A 41 -0.99 15.22 63.85
C GLN A 41 -0.92 15.37 65.38
N LEU A 42 -1.06 14.26 66.09
CA LEU A 42 -1.01 14.17 67.52
C LEU A 42 0.27 13.47 67.96
N ASN A 43 0.98 14.12 68.88
CA ASN A 43 2.13 13.58 69.57
C ASN A 43 1.83 13.63 71.09
N GLY A 44 1.82 12.49 71.72
CA GLY A 44 1.55 12.35 73.14
C GLY A 44 2.71 11.69 73.87
N GLU A 45 3.20 12.32 74.94
CA GLU A 45 4.21 11.78 75.83
C GLU A 45 3.65 11.67 77.25
N CYS A 46 3.93 10.57 77.94
CA CYS A 46 3.58 10.39 79.34
C CYS A 46 4.54 11.23 80.16
N ILE A 47 4.01 12.19 80.93
CA ILE A 47 4.78 13.11 81.76
C ILE A 47 4.71 12.80 83.26
N GLY A 48 3.88 11.79 83.67
CA GLY A 48 3.72 11.40 85.07
C GLY A 48 2.58 10.39 85.19
N TRP A 49 2.31 10.02 86.49
CA TRP A 49 1.23 9.11 86.89
C TRP A 49 0.46 9.66 88.07
N GLU A 50 -0.84 9.50 87.99
CA GLU A 50 -1.70 9.82 89.16
C GLU A 50 -2.40 8.50 89.55
N GLY A 51 -1.89 7.82 90.61
CA GLY A 51 -2.27 6.47 90.94
C GLY A 51 -1.81 5.50 89.80
N ASP A 52 -2.74 4.74 89.26
CA ASP A 52 -2.50 3.79 88.15
C ASP A 52 -2.82 4.44 86.79
N GLU A 53 -3.16 5.75 86.71
CA GLU A 53 -3.49 6.43 85.47
C GLU A 53 -2.33 7.28 84.96
N PRO A 54 -1.89 7.12 83.70
CA PRO A 54 -0.82 7.94 83.13
C PRO A 54 -1.32 9.33 82.73
N ILE A 55 -0.51 10.35 83.01
CA ILE A 55 -0.76 11.76 82.60
C ILE A 55 -0.01 12.03 81.32
N TYR A 56 -0.73 12.46 80.28
CA TYR A 56 -0.15 12.76 78.96
C TYR A 56 -0.12 14.24 78.66
N LEU A 57 1.03 14.70 78.15
CA LEU A 57 1.13 15.93 77.41
C LEU A 57 0.87 15.63 75.95
N ILE A 58 -0.25 16.11 75.42
CA ILE A 58 -0.59 15.92 74.02
C ILE A 58 -0.40 17.25 73.26
N VAL A 59 0.48 17.22 72.28
CA VAL A 59 0.66 18.33 71.33
C VAL A 59 0.00 17.92 70.00
N TYR A 60 -0.91 18.74 69.55
CA TYR A 60 -1.50 18.54 68.22
C TYR A 60 -1.12 19.68 67.28
N ILE A 61 -0.81 19.31 66.05
CA ILE A 61 -0.45 20.24 64.97
C ILE A 61 -1.51 20.10 63.88
N ASN A 62 -2.12 21.21 63.51
CA ASN A 62 -2.97 21.20 62.30
C ASN A 62 -2.08 21.19 61.05
N ILE A 63 -2.17 20.09 60.28
CA ILE A 63 -1.37 19.89 59.06
C ILE A 63 -2.22 20.01 57.80
N THR A 64 -3.47 20.45 57.89
CA THR A 64 -4.42 20.56 56.78
C THR A 64 -3.82 21.39 55.63
N ASP A 65 -3.38 22.59 55.91
CA ASP A 65 -2.82 23.52 54.93
C ASP A 65 -1.57 22.94 54.25
N ILE A 66 -0.74 22.23 55.05
CA ILE A 66 0.49 21.60 54.52
C ILE A 66 0.13 20.43 53.62
N THR A 67 -0.90 19.65 53.91
CA THR A 67 -1.33 18.51 53.13
C THR A 67 -1.95 18.97 51.81
N GLU A 68 -2.86 19.94 51.85
CA GLU A 68 -3.47 20.54 50.66
C GLU A 68 -2.40 21.21 49.78
N GLN A 69 -1.47 21.94 50.35
CA GLN A 69 -0.38 22.56 49.62
C GLN A 69 0.52 21.51 48.90
N ARG A 70 0.83 20.40 49.55
CA ARG A 70 1.60 19.30 48.95
C ARG A 70 0.84 18.64 47.81
N GLU A 71 -0.45 18.40 47.92
CA GLU A 71 -1.27 17.83 46.87
C GLU A 71 -1.35 18.78 45.65
N LEU A 72 -1.56 20.08 45.91
CA LEU A 72 -1.53 21.08 44.86
C LEU A 72 -0.17 21.14 44.15
N GLN A 73 0.92 21.11 44.93
CA GLN A 73 2.27 21.15 44.40
C GLN A 73 2.53 19.93 43.51
N LYS A 74 2.15 18.69 43.93
CA LYS A 74 2.27 17.48 43.12
C LYS A 74 1.44 17.56 41.81
N LYS A 75 0.24 18.13 41.90
CA LYS A 75 -0.63 18.33 40.72
C LYS A 75 0.01 19.34 39.76
N LEU A 76 0.59 20.44 40.29
CA LEU A 76 1.28 21.45 39.50
C LEU A 76 2.53 20.88 38.80
N GLU A 77 3.33 20.11 39.53
CA GLU A 77 4.51 19.42 38.96
C GLU A 77 4.14 18.45 37.84
N LYS A 78 3.06 17.67 38.04
CA LYS A 78 2.54 16.76 37.00
C LYS A 78 2.07 17.53 35.75
N GLN A 79 1.31 18.62 35.95
CA GLN A 79 0.84 19.45 34.85
C GLN A 79 2.00 20.15 34.13
N SER A 80 2.98 20.66 34.90
CA SER A 80 4.18 21.28 34.32
C SER A 80 4.99 20.30 33.47
N LYS A 81 5.13 19.04 33.92
CA LYS A 81 5.79 18.00 33.16
C LYS A 81 5.05 17.69 31.85
N GLN A 82 3.72 17.48 31.93
CA GLN A 82 2.88 17.26 30.77
C GLN A 82 2.94 18.43 29.76
N LEU A 83 2.90 19.65 30.26
CA LEU A 83 3.00 20.84 29.42
C LEU A 83 4.36 20.96 28.74
N LYS A 84 5.45 20.64 29.42
CA LYS A 84 6.80 20.62 28.84
C LYS A 84 6.93 19.55 27.74
N GLU A 85 6.36 18.36 27.97
CA GLU A 85 6.36 17.29 26.96
C GLU A 85 5.53 17.69 25.74
N ALA A 86 4.34 18.27 25.95
CA ALA A 86 3.48 18.77 24.87
C ALA A 86 4.14 19.92 24.08
N LEU A 87 4.79 20.87 24.79
CA LEU A 87 5.52 21.96 24.14
C LEU A 87 6.66 21.45 23.28
N LYS A 88 7.47 20.53 23.81
CA LYS A 88 8.57 19.92 23.06
C LYS A 88 8.07 19.20 21.81
N SER A 89 6.97 18.46 21.91
CA SER A 89 6.35 17.79 20.76
C SER A 89 5.84 18.81 19.72
N ALA A 90 5.20 19.90 20.17
CA ALA A 90 4.72 20.96 19.30
C ALA A 90 5.87 21.73 18.61
N GLU A 91 6.97 21.99 19.31
CA GLU A 91 8.17 22.62 18.74
C GLU A 91 8.81 21.71 17.69
N GLN A 92 8.93 20.42 17.95
CA GLN A 92 9.45 19.44 16.98
C GLN A 92 8.58 19.37 15.72
N ALA A 93 7.25 19.33 15.89
CA ALA A 93 6.32 19.34 14.77
C ALA A 93 6.41 20.64 13.95
N ASN A 94 6.54 21.79 14.63
CA ASN A 94 6.68 23.09 13.95
C ASN A 94 8.01 23.21 13.20
N GLN A 95 9.10 22.69 13.78
CA GLN A 95 10.41 22.65 13.12
C GLN A 95 10.36 21.75 11.88
N ALA A 96 9.80 20.55 12.00
CA ALA A 96 9.61 19.63 10.86
C ALA A 96 8.78 20.29 9.74
N LYS A 97 7.72 21.03 10.09
CA LYS A 97 6.91 21.79 9.14
C LYS A 97 7.70 22.91 8.45
N SER A 98 8.55 23.62 9.18
CA SER A 98 9.41 24.68 8.62
C SER A 98 10.46 24.11 7.66
N ASP A 99 11.11 23.03 8.04
CA ASP A 99 12.08 22.32 7.22
C ASP A 99 11.43 21.73 5.95
N PHE A 100 10.18 21.30 6.07
CA PHE A 100 9.37 20.88 4.91
C PHE A 100 9.14 22.03 3.92
N LEU A 101 8.64 23.18 4.39
CA LEU A 101 8.37 24.30 3.50
C LEU A 101 9.64 24.79 2.79
N ALA A 102 10.77 24.77 3.47
CA ALA A 102 12.06 25.10 2.89
C ALA A 102 12.46 24.10 1.76
N ARG A 103 12.34 22.79 2.04
CA ARG A 103 12.60 21.72 1.05
C ARG A 103 11.63 21.79 -0.14
N MET A 104 10.34 21.99 0.10
CA MET A 104 9.34 22.11 -0.95
C MET A 104 9.60 23.32 -1.86
N SER A 105 10.01 24.45 -1.26
CA SER A 105 10.39 25.60 -2.04
C SER A 105 11.57 25.33 -2.98
N HIS A 106 12.56 24.56 -2.51
CA HIS A 106 13.68 24.12 -3.33
C HIS A 106 13.23 23.14 -4.44
N ASP A 107 12.43 22.15 -4.11
CA ASP A 107 12.00 21.08 -5.03
C ASP A 107 11.01 21.59 -6.09
N ILE A 108 10.22 22.62 -5.79
CA ILE A 108 9.40 23.36 -6.75
C ILE A 108 10.27 24.24 -7.66
N ARG A 109 11.28 24.90 -7.09
CA ARG A 109 12.15 25.83 -7.86
C ARG A 109 12.96 25.10 -8.92
N THR A 110 13.43 23.90 -8.64
CA THR A 110 14.28 23.12 -9.56
C THR A 110 13.59 22.83 -10.88
N PRO A 111 12.40 22.18 -10.97
CA PRO A 111 11.71 21.98 -12.24
C PRO A 111 11.24 23.28 -12.88
N MET A 112 10.87 24.29 -12.09
CA MET A 112 10.49 25.61 -12.61
C MET A 112 11.67 26.27 -13.32
N ASN A 113 12.88 26.24 -12.75
CA ASN A 113 14.08 26.77 -13.39
C ASN A 113 14.46 25.97 -14.64
N ALA A 114 14.24 24.64 -14.63
CA ALA A 114 14.45 23.81 -15.81
C ALA A 114 13.49 24.20 -16.93
N ILE A 115 12.19 24.40 -16.65
CA ILE A 115 11.21 24.87 -17.63
C ILE A 115 11.63 26.23 -18.22
N MET A 116 11.97 27.19 -17.36
CA MET A 116 12.38 28.52 -17.81
C MET A 116 13.69 28.50 -18.64
N GLY A 117 14.66 27.68 -18.19
CA GLY A 117 15.93 27.51 -18.90
C GLY A 117 15.75 26.88 -20.29
N MET A 118 14.97 25.80 -20.39
CA MET A 118 14.69 25.12 -21.66
C MET A 118 13.87 26.02 -22.60
N ALA A 119 12.90 26.77 -22.09
CA ALA A 119 12.14 27.73 -22.88
C ALA A 119 13.05 28.86 -23.46
N THR A 120 14.04 29.33 -22.68
CA THR A 120 15.03 30.32 -23.13
C THR A 120 15.94 29.75 -24.23
N ILE A 121 16.39 28.49 -24.03
CA ILE A 121 17.23 27.78 -25.01
C ILE A 121 16.45 27.56 -26.32
N ALA A 122 15.21 27.09 -26.24
CA ALA A 122 14.34 26.88 -27.40
C ALA A 122 14.14 28.21 -28.20
N LYS A 123 13.93 29.30 -27.48
CA LYS A 123 13.78 30.64 -28.09
C LYS A 123 15.07 31.11 -28.78
N ALA A 124 16.23 30.77 -28.26
CA ALA A 124 17.53 31.17 -28.84
C ALA A 124 17.92 30.30 -30.05
N HIS A 125 17.30 29.13 -30.26
CA HIS A 125 17.66 28.17 -31.31
C HIS A 125 16.44 27.78 -32.15
N VAL A 126 15.62 28.78 -32.53
CA VAL A 126 14.35 28.56 -33.25
C VAL A 126 14.54 27.82 -34.58
N ASP A 127 15.70 27.95 -35.21
CA ASP A 127 16.01 27.31 -36.50
C ASP A 127 16.51 25.84 -36.34
N GLU A 128 16.79 25.39 -35.12
CA GLU A 128 17.28 24.04 -34.81
C GLU A 128 16.14 23.12 -34.36
N HIS A 129 15.43 22.48 -35.27
CA HIS A 129 14.22 21.71 -35.02
C HIS A 129 14.42 20.58 -33.98
N GLU A 130 15.49 19.78 -34.05
CA GLU A 130 15.79 18.72 -33.10
C GLU A 130 16.00 19.27 -31.69
N ARG A 131 16.65 20.41 -31.57
CA ARG A 131 16.93 21.06 -30.30
C ARG A 131 15.69 21.65 -29.67
N ILE A 132 14.75 22.13 -30.45
CA ILE A 132 13.43 22.58 -30.00
C ILE A 132 12.66 21.37 -29.45
N LEU A 133 12.62 20.25 -30.17
CA LEU A 133 11.95 19.04 -29.72
C LEU A 133 12.52 18.54 -28.39
N ASP A 134 13.83 18.46 -28.22
CA ASP A 134 14.49 18.09 -26.96
C ASP A 134 14.12 19.06 -25.83
N CYS A 135 14.12 20.38 -26.10
CA CYS A 135 13.68 21.36 -25.11
C CYS A 135 12.21 21.21 -24.72
N MET A 136 11.32 20.94 -25.67
CA MET A 136 9.88 20.70 -25.40
C MET A 136 9.65 19.45 -24.59
N GLU A 137 10.38 18.38 -24.86
CA GLU A 137 10.31 17.13 -24.07
C GLU A 137 10.76 17.35 -22.64
N LYS A 138 11.88 18.05 -22.42
CA LYS A 138 12.38 18.42 -21.08
C LYS A 138 11.43 19.35 -20.34
N ILE A 139 10.80 20.31 -21.01
CA ILE A 139 9.76 21.18 -20.42
C ILE A 139 8.56 20.33 -19.97
N ASN A 140 8.10 19.43 -20.85
CA ASN A 140 6.96 18.56 -20.53
C ASN A 140 7.26 17.65 -19.33
N GLY A 141 8.46 17.04 -19.27
CA GLY A 141 8.92 16.24 -18.15
C GLY A 141 8.97 17.03 -16.84
N ALA A 142 9.57 18.24 -16.86
CA ALA A 142 9.66 19.10 -15.69
C ALA A 142 8.28 19.61 -15.23
N SER A 143 7.36 19.87 -16.16
CA SER A 143 5.97 20.27 -15.84
C SER A 143 5.17 19.14 -15.19
N LYS A 144 5.31 17.91 -15.68
CA LYS A 144 4.69 16.73 -15.06
C LYS A 144 5.20 16.51 -13.64
N LEU A 145 6.51 16.64 -13.44
CA LEU A 145 7.11 16.55 -12.10
C LEU A 145 6.55 17.62 -11.15
N LEU A 146 6.47 18.87 -11.61
CA LEU A 146 5.93 19.97 -10.81
C LEU A 146 4.48 19.73 -10.40
N LEU A 147 3.64 19.25 -11.33
CA LEU A 147 2.26 18.89 -11.04
C LEU A 147 2.15 17.75 -10.02
N SER A 148 3.00 16.73 -10.10
CA SER A 148 3.05 15.64 -9.10
C SER A 148 3.38 16.20 -7.72
N LEU A 149 4.41 17.04 -7.60
CA LEU A 149 4.80 17.68 -6.34
C LEU A 149 3.66 18.49 -5.72
N ILE A 150 2.98 19.31 -6.52
CA ILE A 150 1.85 20.12 -6.07
C ILE A 150 0.71 19.20 -5.57
N ASN A 151 0.39 18.15 -6.30
CA ASN A 151 -0.67 17.23 -5.93
C ASN A 151 -0.34 16.45 -4.63
N GLU A 152 0.91 16.03 -4.43
CA GLU A 152 1.35 15.40 -3.18
C GLU A 152 1.20 16.34 -1.97
N VAL A 153 1.56 17.61 -2.11
CA VAL A 153 1.38 18.62 -1.06
C VAL A 153 -0.09 18.85 -0.74
N LEU A 154 -0.93 18.96 -1.77
CA LEU A 154 -2.37 19.13 -1.61
C LEU A 154 -3.02 17.90 -0.97
N ASP A 155 -2.61 16.69 -1.37
CA ASP A 155 -3.09 15.46 -0.77
C ASP A 155 -2.71 15.37 0.71
N MET A 156 -1.44 15.66 1.06
CA MET A 156 -0.99 15.70 2.45
C MET A 156 -1.80 16.69 3.28
N SER A 157 -2.03 17.91 2.75
CA SER A 157 -2.84 18.93 3.42
C SER A 157 -4.30 18.50 3.63
N LYS A 158 -4.91 17.79 2.66
CA LYS A 158 -6.27 17.23 2.79
C LYS A 158 -6.33 16.12 3.82
N ILE A 159 -5.30 15.26 3.88
CA ILE A 159 -5.18 14.17 4.85
C ILE A 159 -5.04 14.74 6.27
N GLU A 160 -4.11 15.67 6.49
CA GLU A 160 -3.88 16.30 7.81
C GLU A 160 -5.11 17.04 8.33
N SER A 161 -5.87 17.68 7.44
CA SER A 161 -7.09 18.41 7.82
C SER A 161 -8.34 17.51 7.94
N GLY A 162 -8.23 16.20 7.69
CA GLY A 162 -9.34 15.26 7.70
C GLY A 162 -10.38 15.51 6.57
N ARG A 163 -10.01 16.23 5.53
CA ARG A 163 -10.89 16.60 4.40
C ARG A 163 -10.80 15.66 3.20
N LEU A 164 -9.92 14.67 3.24
CA LEU A 164 -9.86 13.66 2.20
C LEU A 164 -11.08 12.74 2.34
N ILE A 165 -11.90 12.69 1.31
CA ILE A 165 -13.05 11.80 1.21
C ILE A 165 -12.71 10.77 0.15
N LEU A 166 -12.85 9.47 0.49
CA LEU A 166 -12.65 8.37 -0.43
C LEU A 166 -13.91 8.18 -1.29
N SER A 167 -13.74 7.89 -2.57
CA SER A 167 -14.83 7.47 -3.46
C SER A 167 -15.07 5.96 -3.32
N GLU A 168 -16.28 5.52 -3.68
CA GLU A 168 -16.66 4.11 -3.76
C GLU A 168 -17.03 3.78 -5.21
N ASP A 169 -16.02 3.64 -6.06
CA ASP A 169 -16.18 3.27 -7.45
C ASP A 169 -16.10 1.76 -7.63
N GLU A 170 -16.81 1.22 -8.61
CA GLU A 170 -16.65 -0.18 -9.02
C GLU A 170 -15.49 -0.31 -10.00
N PHE A 171 -14.63 -1.27 -9.76
CA PHE A 171 -13.47 -1.55 -10.64
C PHE A 171 -13.08 -3.02 -10.64
N ASN A 172 -12.33 -3.42 -11.67
CA ASN A 172 -11.74 -4.74 -11.77
C ASN A 172 -10.26 -4.68 -11.34
N VAL A 173 -9.88 -5.54 -10.39
CA VAL A 173 -8.51 -5.60 -9.85
C VAL A 173 -7.49 -6.00 -10.93
N GLY A 174 -7.86 -6.90 -11.84
CA GLY A 174 -7.00 -7.31 -12.96
C GLY A 174 -6.73 -6.17 -13.95
N GLU A 175 -7.77 -5.39 -14.30
CA GLU A 175 -7.63 -4.20 -15.15
C GLU A 175 -6.78 -3.13 -14.48
N LEU A 176 -6.98 -2.90 -13.19
CA LEU A 176 -6.16 -1.96 -12.41
C LEU A 176 -4.68 -2.31 -12.48
N LEU A 177 -4.35 -3.60 -12.35
CA LEU A 177 -2.98 -4.09 -12.46
C LEU A 177 -2.40 -3.94 -13.86
N GLN A 178 -3.20 -4.24 -14.86
CA GLN A 178 -2.78 -4.09 -16.25
C GLN A 178 -2.44 -2.62 -16.55
N ASP A 179 -3.28 -1.69 -16.12
CA ASP A 179 -3.04 -0.25 -16.26
C ASP A 179 -1.75 0.18 -15.57
N LEU A 180 -1.51 -0.30 -14.35
CA LEU A 180 -0.31 -0.01 -13.57
C LEU A 180 0.95 -0.44 -14.32
N VAL A 181 0.93 -1.63 -14.89
CA VAL A 181 2.05 -2.19 -15.63
C VAL A 181 2.31 -1.41 -16.92
N VAL A 182 1.26 -1.13 -17.70
CA VAL A 182 1.37 -0.35 -18.96
C VAL A 182 1.99 1.02 -18.69
N MET A 183 1.62 1.67 -17.58
CA MET A 183 2.18 2.98 -17.21
C MET A 183 3.66 2.93 -16.85
N MET A 184 4.11 1.83 -16.22
CA MET A 184 5.49 1.67 -15.77
C MET A 184 6.43 1.00 -16.79
N GLN A 185 5.88 0.44 -17.84
CA GLN A 185 6.63 -0.28 -18.88
C GLN A 185 7.82 0.51 -19.47
N PRO A 186 7.70 1.82 -19.79
CA PRO A 186 8.83 2.58 -20.35
C PRO A 186 10.02 2.64 -19.40
N GLU A 187 9.78 2.82 -18.09
CA GLU A 187 10.84 2.88 -17.08
C GLU A 187 11.51 1.51 -16.88
N ILE A 188 10.72 0.42 -16.87
CA ILE A 188 11.19 -0.96 -16.76
C ILE A 188 12.07 -1.31 -17.97
N LYS A 189 11.63 -0.97 -19.20
CA LYS A 189 12.41 -1.19 -20.43
C LYS A 189 13.72 -0.38 -20.44
N ASN A 190 13.68 0.89 -20.07
CA ASN A 190 14.86 1.74 -20.02
C ASN A 190 15.96 1.19 -19.08
N LYS A 191 15.56 0.51 -18.01
CA LYS A 191 16.48 -0.13 -17.08
C LYS A 191 16.72 -1.62 -17.37
N GLN A 192 16.13 -2.17 -18.42
CA GLN A 192 16.20 -3.59 -18.77
C GLN A 192 15.82 -4.51 -17.60
N GLN A 193 14.92 -4.06 -16.73
CA GLN A 193 14.48 -4.82 -15.55
C GLN A 193 13.48 -5.89 -15.94
N THR A 194 13.43 -6.96 -15.14
CA THR A 194 12.43 -8.04 -15.29
C THR A 194 11.31 -7.82 -14.27
N LEU A 195 10.07 -7.69 -14.76
CA LEU A 195 8.88 -7.61 -13.92
C LEU A 195 8.11 -8.93 -14.01
N ASN A 196 7.96 -9.63 -12.88
CA ASN A 196 7.15 -10.83 -12.75
C ASN A 196 5.87 -10.49 -11.99
N ILE A 197 4.71 -10.99 -12.47
CA ILE A 197 3.42 -10.74 -11.83
C ILE A 197 2.71 -12.07 -11.63
N HIS A 198 2.36 -12.36 -10.38
CA HIS A 198 1.66 -13.57 -9.99
C HIS A 198 0.32 -13.20 -9.36
N VAL A 199 -0.77 -13.58 -10.00
CA VAL A 199 -2.11 -13.47 -9.46
C VAL A 199 -2.49 -14.84 -8.89
N LYS A 200 -2.78 -14.91 -7.58
CA LYS A 200 -3.06 -16.16 -6.88
C LYS A 200 -4.42 -16.07 -6.18
N ASN A 201 -5.28 -17.06 -6.34
CA ASN A 201 -6.56 -17.18 -5.62
C ASN A 201 -7.42 -15.90 -5.65
N LEU A 202 -7.46 -15.18 -6.77
CA LEU A 202 -8.30 -14.01 -6.95
C LEU A 202 -9.70 -14.45 -7.38
N ARG A 203 -10.59 -14.69 -6.42
CA ARG A 203 -11.97 -15.18 -6.68
C ARG A 203 -12.90 -14.05 -7.12
N HIS A 204 -12.76 -12.87 -6.53
CA HIS A 204 -13.59 -11.71 -6.81
C HIS A 204 -12.74 -10.61 -7.44
N GLU A 205 -12.78 -10.52 -8.76
CA GLU A 205 -12.04 -9.50 -9.52
C GLU A 205 -12.73 -8.14 -9.48
N ASN A 206 -14.08 -8.13 -9.41
CA ASN A 206 -14.88 -6.91 -9.38
C ASN A 206 -15.16 -6.51 -7.93
N VAL A 207 -14.69 -5.33 -7.56
CA VAL A 207 -14.75 -4.81 -6.20
C VAL A 207 -15.14 -3.32 -6.18
N LYS A 208 -15.45 -2.81 -4.98
CA LYS A 208 -15.71 -1.38 -4.75
C LYS A 208 -14.61 -0.77 -3.91
N GLY A 209 -14.18 0.44 -4.29
CA GLY A 209 -13.21 1.24 -3.57
C GLY A 209 -12.79 2.46 -4.38
N ASP A 210 -11.92 3.28 -3.82
CA ASP A 210 -11.37 4.45 -4.53
C ASP A 210 -10.24 4.02 -5.47
N THR A 211 -10.60 3.73 -6.72
CA THR A 211 -9.69 3.24 -7.77
C THR A 211 -8.52 4.18 -7.98
N GLN A 212 -8.73 5.51 -7.95
CA GLN A 212 -7.67 6.49 -8.17
C GLN A 212 -6.65 6.47 -7.03
N ARG A 213 -7.10 6.40 -5.78
CA ARG A 213 -6.23 6.35 -4.60
C ARG A 213 -5.50 5.02 -4.49
N ILE A 214 -6.16 3.91 -4.78
CA ILE A 214 -5.51 2.60 -4.85
C ILE A 214 -4.41 2.62 -5.92
N LYS A 215 -4.72 3.10 -7.11
CA LYS A 215 -3.75 3.23 -8.21
C LYS A 215 -2.57 4.13 -7.81
N GLN A 216 -2.82 5.26 -7.14
CA GLN A 216 -1.79 6.16 -6.62
C GLN A 216 -0.83 5.44 -5.64
N VAL A 217 -1.37 4.66 -4.71
CA VAL A 217 -0.56 3.88 -3.74
C VAL A 217 0.31 2.84 -4.45
N LEU A 218 -0.32 2.01 -5.31
CA LEU A 218 0.39 0.95 -6.02
C LEU A 218 1.47 1.50 -6.97
N MET A 219 1.16 2.61 -7.68
CA MET A 219 2.12 3.33 -8.52
C MET A 219 3.32 3.83 -7.74
N ASN A 220 3.09 4.43 -6.58
CA ASN A 220 4.16 4.94 -5.74
C ASN A 220 5.11 3.82 -5.26
N ILE A 221 4.58 2.68 -4.86
CA ILE A 221 5.39 1.54 -4.41
C ILE A 221 6.14 0.92 -5.59
N LEU A 222 5.47 0.70 -6.73
CA LEU A 222 6.12 0.13 -7.92
C LEU A 222 7.19 1.07 -8.50
N SER A 223 6.91 2.35 -8.58
CA SER A 223 7.90 3.36 -9.02
C SER A 223 9.14 3.36 -8.11
N ASN A 224 8.95 3.24 -6.79
CA ASN A 224 10.07 3.09 -5.86
C ASN A 224 10.84 1.79 -6.12
N ALA A 225 10.16 0.66 -6.30
CA ALA A 225 10.81 -0.61 -6.63
C ALA A 225 11.67 -0.49 -7.90
N ILE A 226 11.13 0.10 -8.99
CA ILE A 226 11.85 0.32 -10.24
C ILE A 226 13.06 1.25 -10.03
N LYS A 227 12.86 2.32 -9.28
CA LYS A 227 13.86 3.35 -9.02
C LYS A 227 15.08 2.82 -8.28
N TYR A 228 14.85 2.00 -7.23
CA TYR A 228 15.89 1.49 -6.35
C TYR A 228 16.45 0.13 -6.74
N THR A 229 15.86 -0.53 -7.73
CA THR A 229 16.42 -1.73 -8.35
C THR A 229 17.43 -1.35 -9.44
N PRO A 230 18.61 -1.97 -9.48
CA PRO A 230 19.62 -1.70 -10.52
C PRO A 230 19.13 -2.15 -11.90
N GLU A 231 19.88 -1.76 -12.94
CA GLU A 231 19.69 -2.29 -14.29
C GLU A 231 19.79 -3.82 -14.32
N ASN A 232 18.99 -4.46 -15.16
CA ASN A 232 18.83 -5.92 -15.23
C ASN A 232 18.33 -6.59 -13.95
N GLY A 233 17.88 -5.81 -12.96
CA GLY A 233 17.33 -6.34 -11.72
C GLY A 233 15.93 -6.90 -11.88
N ARG A 234 15.43 -7.58 -10.84
CA ARG A 234 14.12 -8.23 -10.84
C ARG A 234 13.18 -7.58 -9.83
N ILE A 235 11.94 -7.41 -10.25
CA ILE A 235 10.82 -6.95 -9.44
C ILE A 235 9.71 -7.99 -9.55
N THR A 236 9.09 -8.35 -8.44
CA THR A 236 7.98 -9.30 -8.40
C THR A 236 6.77 -8.65 -7.75
N ILE A 237 5.60 -8.78 -8.38
CA ILE A 237 4.31 -8.38 -7.82
C ILE A 237 3.50 -9.65 -7.59
N GLU A 238 3.04 -9.88 -6.37
CA GLU A 238 2.12 -10.95 -6.07
C GLU A 238 0.81 -10.36 -5.54
N ILE A 239 -0.31 -10.93 -5.98
CA ILE A 239 -1.63 -10.50 -5.55
C ILE A 239 -2.44 -11.73 -5.21
N TYR A 240 -3.09 -11.68 -4.07
CA TYR A 240 -4.01 -12.73 -3.65
C TYR A 240 -5.12 -12.20 -2.77
N GLU A 241 -6.27 -12.83 -2.89
CA GLU A 241 -7.41 -12.62 -2.04
C GLU A 241 -7.38 -13.63 -0.90
N LYS A 242 -7.40 -13.15 0.35
CA LYS A 242 -7.63 -13.98 1.52
C LYS A 242 -9.13 -14.23 1.65
N ASP A 243 -9.50 -15.32 2.35
CA ASP A 243 -10.89 -15.75 2.47
C ASP A 243 -11.85 -14.58 2.79
N PRO A 244 -12.86 -14.35 1.92
CA PRO A 244 -13.80 -13.25 2.09
C PRO A 244 -14.74 -13.54 3.26
N HIS A 245 -15.03 -12.52 4.07
CA HIS A 245 -16.00 -12.57 5.15
C HIS A 245 -17.06 -11.49 4.94
N ASN A 246 -18.33 -11.87 4.97
CA ASN A 246 -19.48 -10.94 4.86
C ASN A 246 -19.43 -10.03 3.63
N GLY A 247 -19.03 -10.54 2.47
CA GLY A 247 -18.94 -9.74 1.25
C GLY A 247 -17.76 -8.77 1.17
N ILE A 248 -16.82 -8.85 2.12
CA ILE A 248 -15.57 -8.10 2.11
C ILE A 248 -14.42 -9.08 1.90
N GLY A 249 -13.69 -8.93 0.80
CA GLY A 249 -12.44 -9.64 0.51
C GLY A 249 -11.26 -8.89 1.09
N ASN A 250 -10.28 -9.60 1.63
CA ASN A 250 -9.04 -9.02 2.08
C ASN A 250 -7.97 -9.25 1.00
N TYR A 251 -7.68 -8.21 0.24
CA TYR A 251 -6.72 -8.25 -0.87
C TYR A 251 -5.33 -7.93 -0.36
N GLN A 252 -4.37 -8.77 -0.70
CA GLN A 252 -2.98 -8.53 -0.38
C GLN A 252 -2.18 -8.31 -1.66
N PHE A 253 -1.52 -7.15 -1.75
CA PHE A 253 -0.60 -6.82 -2.82
C PHE A 253 0.82 -6.83 -2.25
N VAL A 254 1.70 -7.64 -2.82
CA VAL A 254 3.09 -7.78 -2.39
C VAL A 254 3.99 -7.31 -3.52
N PHE A 255 4.86 -6.36 -3.23
CA PHE A 255 5.89 -5.86 -4.14
C PHE A 255 7.25 -6.24 -3.57
N GLU A 256 7.97 -7.10 -4.26
CA GLU A 256 9.33 -7.50 -3.88
C GLU A 256 10.31 -7.03 -4.94
N ASP A 257 11.30 -6.27 -4.52
CA ASP A 257 12.41 -5.83 -5.35
C ASP A 257 13.73 -6.46 -4.89
N LYS A 258 14.64 -6.70 -5.83
CA LYS A 258 16.01 -7.12 -5.59
C LYS A 258 16.96 -5.92 -5.70
N GLY A 259 16.54 -4.81 -5.14
CA GLY A 259 17.27 -3.57 -5.11
C GLY A 259 18.26 -3.49 -3.95
N ARG A 260 18.66 -2.26 -3.64
CA ARG A 260 19.64 -1.97 -2.61
C ARG A 260 19.16 -2.22 -1.17
N GLY A 261 17.85 -2.32 -0.94
CA GLY A 261 17.27 -2.42 0.40
C GLY A 261 17.46 -1.16 1.25
N MET A 262 17.07 -1.27 2.53
CA MET A 262 17.05 -0.17 3.49
C MET A 262 17.80 -0.53 4.76
N LYS A 263 18.44 0.47 5.40
CA LYS A 263 19.07 0.34 6.72
C LYS A 263 18.00 0.29 7.81
N PRO A 264 18.23 -0.43 8.93
CA PRO A 264 17.24 -0.55 10.01
C PRO A 264 16.77 0.81 10.55
N GLU A 265 17.67 1.78 10.68
CA GLU A 265 17.35 3.11 11.22
C GLU A 265 16.36 3.91 10.32
N PHE A 266 16.25 3.54 9.03
CA PHE A 266 15.32 4.16 8.10
C PHE A 266 13.98 3.42 8.03
N LEU A 267 13.97 2.10 8.31
CA LEU A 267 12.75 1.30 8.29
C LEU A 267 11.68 1.82 9.26
N ASP A 268 12.09 2.24 10.45
CA ASP A 268 11.18 2.79 11.46
C ASP A 268 10.55 4.14 11.05
N LYS A 269 11.17 4.82 10.07
CA LYS A 269 10.81 6.17 9.64
C LYS A 269 10.23 6.25 8.22
N ILE A 270 10.16 5.14 7.49
CA ILE A 270 9.79 5.14 6.06
C ILE A 270 8.39 5.74 5.81
N PHE A 271 7.50 5.65 6.79
CA PHE A 271 6.15 6.21 6.73
C PHE A 271 6.02 7.60 7.37
N GLU A 272 7.10 8.12 7.96
CA GLU A 272 7.11 9.49 8.46
C GLU A 272 7.17 10.47 7.28
N PRO A 273 6.39 11.54 7.31
CA PRO A 273 6.44 12.55 6.25
C PRO A 273 7.84 13.16 6.14
N PHE A 274 8.32 13.35 4.88
CA PHE A 274 9.57 14.02 4.54
C PHE A 274 10.85 13.27 4.85
N GLU A 275 10.77 12.06 5.39
CA GLU A 275 11.94 11.23 5.65
C GLU A 275 12.49 10.64 4.34
N ARG A 276 13.82 10.66 4.23
CA ARG A 276 14.58 10.11 3.11
C ARG A 276 15.84 9.46 3.64
N ALA A 277 16.23 8.33 3.04
CA ALA A 277 17.50 7.72 3.40
C ALA A 277 18.68 8.68 3.13
N SER A 278 19.61 8.79 4.09
CA SER A 278 20.67 9.80 4.12
C SER A 278 21.92 9.46 3.30
N ASP A 279 21.93 8.35 2.55
CA ASP A 279 23.07 7.94 1.75
C ASP A 279 23.33 8.89 0.59
N ASP A 280 24.60 9.23 0.32
CA ASP A 280 25.00 10.22 -0.68
C ASP A 280 24.59 9.84 -2.12
N GLU A 281 24.46 8.56 -2.41
CA GLU A 281 23.91 8.08 -3.68
C GLU A 281 22.39 8.32 -3.81
N ILE A 282 21.65 8.26 -2.69
CA ILE A 282 20.20 8.54 -2.67
C ILE A 282 19.92 10.04 -2.81
N LYS A 283 20.80 10.90 -2.36
CA LYS A 283 20.65 12.36 -2.53
C LYS A 283 20.52 12.76 -3.99
N ARG A 284 21.11 11.98 -4.93
CA ARG A 284 20.99 12.20 -6.37
C ARG A 284 19.66 11.71 -6.96
N ILE A 285 18.94 10.85 -6.24
CA ILE A 285 17.67 10.30 -6.68
C ILE A 285 16.55 11.25 -6.23
N GLN A 286 15.85 11.85 -7.18
CA GLN A 286 14.76 12.81 -6.93
C GLN A 286 13.57 12.17 -6.17
N GLY A 287 13.01 12.86 -5.17
CA GLY A 287 11.81 12.44 -4.43
C GLY A 287 11.50 13.36 -3.27
N THR A 288 10.22 13.53 -2.95
CA THR A 288 9.68 14.43 -1.92
C THR A 288 9.77 13.89 -0.50
N GLY A 289 9.79 12.56 -0.36
CA GLY A 289 9.60 11.89 0.93
C GLY A 289 8.15 11.89 1.43
N LEU A 290 7.19 12.31 0.59
CA LEU A 290 5.76 12.30 0.92
C LEU A 290 5.03 11.05 0.44
N GLY A 291 5.47 10.45 -0.66
CA GLY A 291 4.75 9.37 -1.32
C GLY A 291 4.41 8.21 -0.37
N MET A 292 5.37 7.72 0.41
CA MET A 292 5.14 6.59 1.33
C MET A 292 4.22 6.96 2.50
N SER A 293 4.35 8.14 3.08
CA SER A 293 3.47 8.62 4.14
C SER A 293 2.03 8.83 3.64
N ILE A 294 1.84 9.37 2.45
CA ILE A 294 0.53 9.52 1.78
C ILE A 294 -0.07 8.13 1.51
N SER A 295 0.72 7.21 0.94
CA SER A 295 0.27 5.84 0.66
C SER A 295 -0.21 5.12 1.92
N HIS A 296 0.56 5.19 3.01
CA HIS A 296 0.20 4.57 4.28
C HIS A 296 -1.09 5.16 4.86
N LYS A 297 -1.24 6.49 4.82
CA LYS A 297 -2.47 7.17 5.28
C LYS A 297 -3.69 6.82 4.45
N ILE A 298 -3.58 6.76 3.12
CA ILE A 298 -4.67 6.35 2.23
C ILE A 298 -5.12 4.92 2.57
N ILE A 299 -4.18 3.97 2.71
CA ILE A 299 -4.51 2.59 3.05
C ILE A 299 -5.12 2.47 4.45
N GLN A 300 -4.62 3.21 5.45
CA GLN A 300 -5.24 3.29 6.78
C GLN A 300 -6.69 3.81 6.72
N MET A 301 -6.96 4.83 5.92
CA MET A 301 -8.33 5.35 5.72
C MET A 301 -9.25 4.34 5.05
N MET A 302 -8.72 3.42 4.23
CA MET A 302 -9.45 2.29 3.64
C MET A 302 -9.60 1.10 4.60
N GLY A 303 -9.10 1.20 5.84
CA GLY A 303 -9.13 0.11 6.82
C GLY A 303 -8.07 -0.96 6.62
N GLY A 304 -7.07 -0.71 5.78
CA GLY A 304 -5.94 -1.58 5.49
C GLY A 304 -4.66 -1.18 6.22
N ASP A 305 -3.55 -1.84 5.84
CA ASP A 305 -2.21 -1.59 6.38
C ASP A 305 -1.12 -1.82 5.34
N ILE A 306 0.04 -1.17 5.50
CA ILE A 306 1.24 -1.39 4.69
C ILE A 306 2.38 -1.83 5.60
N LYS A 307 2.93 -2.99 5.32
CA LYS A 307 4.11 -3.54 6.00
C LYS A 307 5.32 -3.50 5.07
N VAL A 308 6.48 -3.30 5.65
CA VAL A 308 7.75 -3.30 4.93
C VAL A 308 8.76 -4.21 5.62
N GLU A 309 9.39 -5.04 4.82
CA GLU A 309 10.52 -5.88 5.20
C GLU A 309 11.67 -5.57 4.25
N SER A 310 12.85 -5.23 4.78
CA SER A 310 13.99 -4.89 3.92
C SER A 310 15.30 -5.18 4.62
N GLU A 311 16.28 -5.60 3.82
CA GLU A 311 17.64 -5.79 4.26
C GLU A 311 18.60 -5.08 3.30
N TYR A 312 19.47 -4.25 3.84
CA TYR A 312 20.42 -3.48 3.04
C TYR A 312 21.30 -4.41 2.18
N GLY A 313 21.34 -4.16 0.88
CA GLY A 313 22.04 -4.98 -0.12
C GLY A 313 21.25 -6.18 -0.67
N LYS A 314 20.03 -6.47 -0.17
CA LYS A 314 19.24 -7.63 -0.63
C LYS A 314 17.92 -7.25 -1.29
N GLY A 315 17.40 -6.06 -1.02
CA GLY A 315 16.13 -5.56 -1.55
C GLY A 315 15.08 -5.30 -0.50
N SER A 316 13.85 -5.04 -0.95
CA SER A 316 12.73 -4.72 -0.09
C SER A 316 11.48 -5.48 -0.49
N ARG A 317 10.60 -5.72 0.48
CA ARG A 317 9.29 -6.34 0.31
C ARG A 317 8.25 -5.48 0.98
N PHE A 318 7.33 -4.92 0.19
CA PHE A 318 6.18 -4.17 0.66
C PHE A 318 4.94 -5.04 0.57
N THR A 319 4.20 -5.14 1.66
CA THR A 319 2.95 -5.90 1.74
C THR A 319 1.82 -4.95 2.10
N ILE A 320 0.84 -4.83 1.21
CA ILE A 320 -0.35 -4.00 1.38
C ILE A 320 -1.51 -4.94 1.65
N ASP A 321 -2.12 -4.87 2.82
CA ASP A 321 -3.37 -5.54 3.16
C ASP A 321 -4.52 -4.53 3.01
N MET A 322 -5.53 -4.84 2.19
CA MET A 322 -6.62 -3.91 1.88
C MET A 322 -7.97 -4.64 1.86
N PRO A 323 -8.92 -4.27 2.73
CA PRO A 323 -10.29 -4.77 2.67
C PRO A 323 -11.05 -4.06 1.53
N LEU A 324 -11.63 -4.83 0.61
CA LEU A 324 -12.47 -4.31 -0.47
C LEU A 324 -13.82 -5.03 -0.46
N VAL A 325 -14.88 -4.31 -0.77
CA VAL A 325 -16.21 -4.89 -0.88
C VAL A 325 -16.30 -5.69 -2.18
N CYS A 326 -16.45 -7.01 -2.05
CA CYS A 326 -16.63 -7.90 -3.18
C CYS A 326 -18.00 -7.68 -3.82
N ARG A 327 -18.05 -7.74 -5.13
CA ARG A 327 -19.30 -7.79 -5.86
C ARG A 327 -19.64 -9.24 -6.17
N ASP A 328 -20.92 -9.62 -6.00
CA ASP A 328 -21.36 -10.95 -6.37
C ASP A 328 -21.06 -11.23 -7.85
N GLN A 329 -20.51 -12.39 -8.11
CA GLN A 329 -20.26 -12.87 -9.47
C GLN A 329 -21.60 -12.94 -10.21
N LYS A 330 -21.64 -12.38 -11.42
CA LYS A 330 -22.80 -12.56 -12.28
C LYS A 330 -22.90 -14.01 -12.73
N PRO A 331 -24.12 -14.57 -12.96
CA PRO A 331 -24.29 -15.93 -13.50
C PRO A 331 -23.52 -16.20 -14.78
N ASP A 332 -23.21 -15.15 -15.54
CA ASP A 332 -22.47 -15.19 -16.81
C ASP A 332 -20.95 -15.46 -16.69
N ASP A 333 -20.41 -15.67 -15.50
CA ASP A 333 -18.96 -15.82 -15.30
C ASP A 333 -18.42 -17.26 -15.54
N LYS A 334 -19.24 -18.14 -16.15
CA LYS A 334 -18.81 -19.50 -16.49
C LYS A 334 -19.12 -19.83 -17.96
N ILE A 335 -18.32 -20.71 -18.53
CA ILE A 335 -18.59 -21.34 -19.83
C ILE A 335 -19.34 -22.63 -19.54
N GLU A 336 -20.59 -22.71 -19.97
CA GLU A 336 -21.47 -23.87 -19.75
C GLU A 336 -21.33 -24.93 -20.86
N VAL A 337 -20.10 -25.18 -21.32
CA VAL A 337 -19.84 -26.22 -22.31
C VAL A 337 -19.00 -27.32 -21.67
N GLU A 338 -19.58 -28.49 -21.47
CA GLU A 338 -18.86 -29.65 -20.91
C GLU A 338 -17.84 -30.22 -21.89
N GLY A 339 -16.71 -30.65 -21.37
CA GLY A 339 -15.71 -31.42 -22.12
C GLY A 339 -14.66 -30.56 -22.84
N LEU A 340 -14.64 -29.26 -22.67
CA LEU A 340 -13.59 -28.42 -23.22
C LEU A 340 -12.28 -28.62 -22.49
N GLU A 341 -11.20 -28.80 -23.24
CA GLU A 341 -9.85 -28.96 -22.71
C GLU A 341 -8.90 -27.96 -23.35
N VAL A 342 -8.10 -27.27 -22.54
CA VAL A 342 -7.13 -26.25 -22.97
C VAL A 342 -5.72 -26.71 -22.60
N LEU A 343 -4.77 -26.62 -23.54
CA LEU A 343 -3.36 -26.83 -23.27
C LEU A 343 -2.72 -25.51 -22.84
N VAL A 344 -2.07 -25.50 -21.68
CA VAL A 344 -1.32 -24.34 -21.14
C VAL A 344 0.16 -24.64 -21.23
N VAL A 345 0.92 -23.75 -21.88
CA VAL A 345 2.35 -23.88 -22.13
C VAL A 345 3.09 -22.70 -21.55
N ASP A 346 3.84 -22.91 -20.47
CA ASP A 346 4.62 -21.87 -19.80
C ASP A 346 5.78 -22.54 -19.05
N ASP A 347 7.00 -22.06 -19.19
CA ASP A 347 8.18 -22.60 -18.50
C ASP A 347 8.18 -22.29 -17.00
N ASP A 348 7.42 -21.29 -16.57
CA ASP A 348 7.14 -21.02 -15.15
C ASP A 348 5.97 -21.90 -14.67
N LYS A 349 6.28 -22.92 -13.87
CA LYS A 349 5.29 -23.80 -13.27
C LYS A 349 4.21 -23.08 -12.46
N ILE A 350 4.56 -21.97 -11.81
CA ILE A 350 3.61 -21.18 -11.01
C ILE A 350 2.63 -20.46 -11.94
N ALA A 351 3.11 -19.86 -13.02
CA ALA A 351 2.27 -19.22 -14.03
C ALA A 351 1.33 -20.23 -14.69
N CYS A 352 1.84 -21.40 -15.05
CA CYS A 352 1.05 -22.49 -15.63
C CYS A 352 -0.08 -22.95 -14.70
N LEU A 353 0.22 -23.19 -13.42
CA LEU A 353 -0.78 -23.59 -12.41
C LEU A 353 -1.82 -22.48 -12.14
N ASN A 354 -1.42 -21.22 -12.11
CA ASN A 354 -2.35 -20.11 -11.95
C ASN A 354 -3.31 -20.01 -13.13
N THR A 355 -2.82 -20.16 -14.36
CA THR A 355 -3.65 -20.20 -15.57
C THR A 355 -4.63 -21.37 -15.53
N SER A 356 -4.15 -22.55 -15.14
CA SER A 356 -4.98 -23.75 -14.96
C SER A 356 -6.08 -23.53 -13.90
N SER A 357 -5.77 -22.91 -12.76
CA SER A 357 -6.77 -22.59 -11.75
C SER A 357 -7.84 -21.62 -12.26
N CYS A 358 -7.45 -20.59 -13.02
CA CYS A 358 -8.40 -19.66 -13.66
C CYS A 358 -9.33 -20.38 -14.66
N LEU A 359 -8.77 -21.31 -15.46
CA LEU A 359 -9.56 -22.13 -16.41
C LEU A 359 -10.57 -23.02 -15.68
N GLN A 360 -10.15 -23.66 -14.60
CA GLN A 360 -11.03 -24.49 -13.77
C GLN A 360 -12.18 -23.70 -13.14
N GLU A 361 -11.92 -22.48 -12.68
CA GLU A 361 -12.97 -21.59 -12.13
C GLU A 361 -14.03 -21.19 -13.15
N ILE A 362 -13.67 -21.10 -14.44
CA ILE A 362 -14.62 -20.81 -15.53
C ILE A 362 -15.23 -22.08 -16.15
N GLY A 363 -14.92 -23.26 -15.61
CA GLY A 363 -15.53 -24.53 -16.03
C GLY A 363 -14.77 -25.28 -17.12
N ILE A 364 -13.53 -24.92 -17.43
CA ILE A 364 -12.70 -25.53 -18.49
C ILE A 364 -11.59 -26.36 -17.88
N ASN A 365 -11.42 -27.59 -18.37
CA ASN A 365 -10.29 -28.44 -18.01
C ASN A 365 -9.00 -27.98 -18.71
N SER A 366 -7.87 -28.20 -18.06
CA SER A 366 -6.59 -27.82 -18.66
C SER A 366 -5.49 -28.82 -18.37
N GLU A 367 -4.60 -28.96 -19.33
CA GLU A 367 -3.34 -29.71 -19.20
C GLU A 367 -2.17 -28.71 -19.23
N CYS A 368 -1.18 -28.87 -18.34
CA CYS A 368 -0.01 -28.00 -18.27
C CYS A 368 1.22 -28.72 -18.85
N VAL A 369 1.98 -28.02 -19.71
CA VAL A 369 3.30 -28.42 -20.18
C VAL A 369 4.29 -27.28 -20.08
N TYR A 370 5.56 -27.59 -19.93
CA TYR A 370 6.57 -26.61 -19.50
C TYR A 370 7.61 -26.28 -20.58
N SER A 371 7.37 -26.72 -21.82
CA SER A 371 8.23 -26.39 -22.96
C SER A 371 7.46 -26.45 -24.27
N GLY A 372 7.95 -25.70 -25.27
CA GLY A 372 7.40 -25.76 -26.63
C GLY A 372 7.48 -27.19 -27.27
N SER A 373 8.53 -27.93 -26.97
CA SER A 373 8.69 -29.31 -27.48
C SER A 373 7.64 -30.28 -26.93
N GLU A 374 7.34 -30.18 -25.61
CA GLU A 374 6.26 -30.95 -24.99
C GLU A 374 4.90 -30.55 -25.56
N ALA A 375 4.66 -29.25 -25.78
CA ALA A 375 3.43 -28.75 -26.36
C ALA A 375 3.18 -29.32 -27.76
N ILE A 376 4.19 -29.32 -28.62
CA ILE A 376 4.11 -29.89 -29.98
C ILE A 376 3.76 -31.37 -29.93
N GLU A 377 4.41 -32.13 -29.07
CA GLU A 377 4.17 -33.58 -28.97
C GLU A 377 2.75 -33.88 -28.42
N LYS A 378 2.29 -33.13 -27.42
CA LYS A 378 0.94 -33.27 -26.85
C LYS A 378 -0.14 -32.91 -27.85
N VAL A 379 -0.03 -31.78 -28.54
CA VAL A 379 -1.00 -31.40 -29.57
C VAL A 379 -1.02 -32.41 -30.70
N ARG A 380 0.15 -32.95 -31.10
CA ARG A 380 0.22 -34.01 -32.13
C ARG A 380 -0.46 -35.30 -31.69
N GLN A 381 -0.27 -35.73 -30.43
CA GLN A 381 -0.92 -36.93 -29.89
C GLN A 381 -2.44 -36.78 -29.85
N HIS A 382 -2.94 -35.62 -29.42
CA HIS A 382 -4.37 -35.33 -29.39
C HIS A 382 -4.99 -35.26 -30.78
N HIS A 383 -4.29 -34.63 -31.72
CA HIS A 383 -4.72 -34.58 -33.13
C HIS A 383 -4.83 -35.99 -33.75
N LEU A 384 -3.84 -36.86 -33.53
CA LEU A 384 -3.88 -38.26 -34.02
C LEU A 384 -4.99 -39.10 -33.33
N ALA A 385 -5.41 -38.72 -32.13
CA ALA A 385 -6.49 -39.38 -31.40
C ALA A 385 -7.88 -38.81 -31.72
N GLU A 386 -7.99 -37.89 -32.66
CA GLU A 386 -9.24 -37.13 -32.99
C GLU A 386 -9.89 -36.47 -31.79
N LYS A 387 -9.06 -36.01 -30.81
CA LYS A 387 -9.46 -35.32 -29.60
C LYS A 387 -8.68 -34.01 -29.49
N GLU A 388 -9.05 -33.05 -30.31
CA GLU A 388 -8.34 -31.79 -30.34
C GLU A 388 -8.60 -30.94 -29.07
N TYR A 389 -7.58 -30.20 -28.66
CA TYR A 389 -7.78 -29.18 -27.64
C TYR A 389 -8.71 -28.07 -28.13
N PHE A 390 -9.56 -27.58 -27.25
CA PHE A 390 -10.41 -26.41 -27.53
C PHE A 390 -9.58 -25.15 -27.84
N ALA A 391 -8.47 -24.96 -27.13
CA ALA A 391 -7.51 -23.89 -27.38
C ALA A 391 -6.13 -24.27 -26.82
N VAL A 392 -5.08 -23.62 -27.34
CA VAL A 392 -3.73 -23.71 -26.80
C VAL A 392 -3.27 -22.33 -26.39
N ILE A 393 -2.88 -22.17 -25.11
CA ILE A 393 -2.37 -20.94 -24.54
C ILE A 393 -0.86 -21.09 -24.35
N ILE A 394 -0.07 -20.27 -25.02
CA ILE A 394 1.39 -20.43 -25.10
C ILE A 394 2.10 -19.17 -24.63
N ASP A 395 3.02 -19.28 -23.67
CA ASP A 395 3.89 -18.16 -23.32
C ASP A 395 4.84 -17.81 -24.49
N LEU A 396 4.98 -16.51 -24.74
CA LEU A 396 5.85 -16.00 -25.79
C LEU A 396 7.33 -16.29 -25.51
N LYS A 397 7.76 -16.04 -24.28
CA LYS A 397 9.18 -16.08 -23.89
C LYS A 397 9.49 -17.37 -23.12
N MET A 398 9.82 -18.43 -23.81
CA MET A 398 10.27 -19.69 -23.23
C MET A 398 11.71 -20.03 -23.63
N PRO A 399 12.48 -20.74 -22.78
CA PRO A 399 13.82 -21.21 -23.12
C PRO A 399 13.81 -22.17 -24.30
N GLN A 400 14.88 -22.19 -25.09
CA GLN A 400 15.11 -23.05 -26.25
C GLN A 400 14.18 -22.79 -27.43
N MET A 401 12.85 -22.74 -27.24
CA MET A 401 11.86 -22.52 -28.29
C MET A 401 10.79 -21.54 -27.77
N ASN A 402 10.68 -20.39 -28.42
CA ASN A 402 9.69 -19.38 -28.05
C ASN A 402 8.27 -19.76 -28.53
N GLY A 403 7.26 -19.02 -28.03
CA GLY A 403 5.86 -19.29 -28.35
C GLY A 403 5.51 -19.17 -29.83
N ILE A 404 6.18 -18.28 -30.57
CA ILE A 404 5.97 -18.09 -32.01
C ILE A 404 6.46 -19.33 -32.80
N GLU A 405 7.67 -19.81 -32.51
CA GLU A 405 8.20 -20.99 -33.16
C GLU A 405 7.40 -22.24 -32.76
N THR A 406 6.99 -22.36 -31.52
CA THR A 406 6.07 -23.41 -31.06
C THR A 406 4.77 -23.37 -31.85
N THR A 407 4.15 -22.23 -32.00
CA THR A 407 2.94 -22.04 -32.83
C THR A 407 3.17 -22.40 -34.26
N ARG A 408 4.29 -21.99 -34.89
CA ARG A 408 4.65 -22.32 -36.27
C ARG A 408 4.73 -23.83 -36.49
N GLN A 409 5.30 -24.57 -35.52
CA GLN A 409 5.43 -26.02 -35.62
C GLN A 409 4.08 -26.71 -35.37
N ILE A 410 3.27 -26.27 -34.43
CA ILE A 410 1.93 -26.82 -34.22
C ILE A 410 1.04 -26.63 -35.46
N ARG A 411 1.09 -25.45 -36.10
CA ARG A 411 0.31 -25.14 -37.31
C ARG A 411 0.61 -26.03 -38.52
N ARG A 412 1.74 -26.74 -38.53
CA ARG A 412 2.07 -27.66 -39.62
C ARG A 412 1.17 -28.89 -39.66
N PHE A 413 0.51 -29.25 -38.57
CA PHE A 413 -0.34 -30.46 -38.52
C PHE A 413 -1.78 -30.21 -38.01
N VAL A 414 -2.07 -29.20 -37.18
CA VAL A 414 -3.46 -28.91 -36.76
C VAL A 414 -4.15 -27.82 -37.62
N GLY A 415 -3.47 -27.25 -38.58
CA GLY A 415 -4.09 -26.21 -39.43
C GLY A 415 -4.49 -24.94 -38.64
N ALA A 416 -5.66 -24.39 -38.96
CA ALA A 416 -6.21 -23.20 -38.32
C ALA A 416 -7.35 -23.52 -37.31
N ASP A 417 -7.76 -24.77 -37.21
CA ASP A 417 -8.98 -25.19 -36.51
C ASP A 417 -8.84 -25.08 -34.99
N VAL A 418 -7.65 -25.28 -34.43
CA VAL A 418 -7.38 -25.12 -33.01
C VAL A 418 -6.93 -23.70 -32.70
N PRO A 419 -7.68 -22.91 -31.92
CA PRO A 419 -7.26 -21.57 -31.51
C PRO A 419 -5.95 -21.61 -30.73
N ILE A 420 -4.96 -20.80 -31.16
CA ILE A 420 -3.70 -20.60 -30.45
C ILE A 420 -3.61 -19.16 -29.97
N ILE A 421 -3.48 -19.02 -28.66
CA ILE A 421 -3.41 -17.75 -27.96
C ILE A 421 -2.00 -17.57 -27.40
N ILE A 422 -1.33 -16.49 -27.72
CA ILE A 422 0.01 -16.20 -27.22
C ILE A 422 -0.09 -15.28 -26.00
N LEU A 423 0.52 -15.71 -24.89
CA LEU A 423 0.70 -14.88 -23.71
C LEU A 423 1.97 -14.06 -23.85
N SER A 424 1.88 -12.74 -23.69
CA SER A 424 3.04 -11.86 -23.73
C SER A 424 3.13 -11.04 -22.45
N ALA A 425 4.36 -10.87 -21.95
CA ALA A 425 4.56 -10.01 -20.79
C ALA A 425 4.26 -8.55 -21.14
N TYR A 426 4.78 -7.99 -22.26
CA TYR A 426 4.60 -6.55 -22.60
C TYR A 426 5.01 -6.17 -24.02
N ASP A 427 5.61 -7.04 -24.81
CA ASP A 427 6.26 -6.68 -26.09
C ASP A 427 5.38 -7.03 -27.32
N LEU A 428 4.06 -6.76 -27.22
CA LEU A 428 3.11 -7.10 -28.29
C LEU A 428 3.46 -6.45 -29.62
N GLU A 429 3.85 -5.17 -29.62
CA GLU A 429 4.15 -4.42 -30.87
C GLU A 429 5.34 -5.01 -31.63
N GLU A 430 6.33 -5.54 -30.92
CA GLU A 430 7.54 -6.11 -31.52
C GLU A 430 7.27 -7.47 -32.20
N TYR A 431 6.34 -8.28 -31.64
CA TYR A 431 6.04 -9.64 -32.10
C TYR A 431 4.70 -9.78 -32.82
N GLU A 432 3.89 -8.73 -32.90
CA GLU A 432 2.55 -8.78 -33.50
C GLU A 432 2.59 -9.19 -34.98
N ALA A 433 3.58 -8.69 -35.74
CA ALA A 433 3.74 -9.05 -37.14
C ALA A 433 4.10 -10.53 -37.34
N GLU A 434 5.04 -11.05 -36.56
CA GLU A 434 5.49 -12.44 -36.63
C GLU A 434 4.38 -13.40 -36.18
N ALA A 435 3.63 -13.03 -35.16
CA ALA A 435 2.57 -13.88 -34.66
C ALA A 435 1.34 -13.95 -35.60
N LYS A 436 1.05 -12.86 -36.32
CA LYS A 436 0.08 -12.88 -37.43
C LYS A 436 0.54 -13.80 -38.56
N GLU A 437 1.83 -13.79 -38.89
CA GLU A 437 2.42 -14.66 -39.90
C GLU A 437 2.24 -16.15 -39.57
N VAL A 438 2.43 -16.51 -38.28
CA VAL A 438 2.23 -17.91 -37.82
C VAL A 438 0.75 -18.25 -37.56
N LYS A 439 -0.20 -17.36 -37.84
CA LYS A 439 -1.64 -17.53 -37.67
C LYS A 439 -2.01 -17.82 -36.19
N ALA A 440 -1.44 -17.07 -35.25
CA ALA A 440 -1.96 -17.04 -33.91
C ALA A 440 -3.35 -16.35 -33.91
N ASN A 441 -4.31 -16.91 -33.15
CA ASN A 441 -5.69 -16.41 -33.13
C ASN A 441 -5.92 -15.27 -32.16
N GLY A 442 -5.02 -15.12 -31.17
CA GLY A 442 -5.17 -14.07 -30.18
C GLY A 442 -3.91 -13.81 -29.36
N PHE A 443 -3.91 -12.69 -28.69
CA PHE A 443 -2.87 -12.29 -27.73
C PHE A 443 -3.50 -11.92 -26.41
N ILE A 444 -2.89 -12.36 -25.33
CA ILE A 444 -3.25 -11.90 -23.98
C ILE A 444 -1.99 -11.37 -23.31
N THR A 445 -2.09 -10.16 -22.78
CA THR A 445 -1.01 -9.59 -21.97
C THR A 445 -1.07 -10.13 -20.55
N LYS A 446 0.06 -10.55 -19.98
CA LYS A 446 0.18 -10.84 -18.55
C LYS A 446 0.02 -9.53 -17.75
N PRO A 447 -0.61 -9.52 -16.56
CA PRO A 447 -1.09 -10.68 -15.82
C PRO A 447 -2.38 -11.29 -16.41
N LEU A 448 -2.48 -12.60 -16.28
CA LEU A 448 -3.69 -13.32 -16.67
C LEU A 448 -4.66 -13.35 -15.50
N TYR A 449 -5.92 -13.03 -15.75
CA TYR A 449 -7.00 -13.08 -14.80
C TYR A 449 -8.29 -13.61 -15.44
N LYS A 450 -9.19 -14.11 -14.60
CA LYS A 450 -10.36 -14.89 -15.00
C LYS A 450 -11.25 -14.18 -16.03
N SER A 451 -11.63 -12.92 -15.78
CA SER A 451 -12.54 -12.20 -16.68
C SER A 451 -11.96 -11.99 -18.08
N LYS A 452 -10.66 -11.75 -18.19
CA LYS A 452 -9.96 -11.60 -19.47
C LYS A 452 -9.87 -12.93 -20.24
N LEU A 453 -9.55 -14.00 -19.52
CA LEU A 453 -9.49 -15.34 -20.11
C LEU A 453 -10.87 -15.76 -20.62
N LEU A 454 -11.91 -15.54 -19.81
CA LEU A 454 -13.29 -15.81 -20.17
C LEU A 454 -13.72 -15.05 -21.43
N GLN A 455 -13.40 -13.76 -21.52
CA GLN A 455 -13.71 -12.91 -22.68
C GLN A 455 -13.09 -13.47 -23.96
N VAL A 456 -11.80 -13.84 -23.90
CA VAL A 456 -11.06 -14.34 -25.07
C VAL A 456 -11.58 -15.72 -25.47
N LEU A 457 -11.81 -16.63 -24.53
CA LEU A 457 -12.26 -17.98 -24.85
C LEU A 457 -13.71 -18.00 -25.35
N ARG A 458 -14.60 -17.12 -24.87
CA ARG A 458 -15.95 -16.97 -25.40
C ARG A 458 -15.98 -16.53 -26.86
N SER A 459 -15.07 -15.65 -27.26
CA SER A 459 -15.00 -15.21 -28.66
C SER A 459 -14.73 -16.34 -29.65
N PHE A 460 -14.25 -17.49 -29.18
CA PHE A 460 -14.06 -18.70 -29.99
C PHE A 460 -15.26 -19.68 -29.94
N LEU A 461 -16.21 -19.47 -29.02
CA LEU A 461 -17.43 -20.28 -28.93
C LEU A 461 -18.59 -19.68 -29.73
N ASP A 462 -18.66 -18.35 -29.84
CA ASP A 462 -19.70 -17.67 -30.60
C ASP A 462 -19.37 -17.77 -32.10
N GLU A 463 -19.95 -18.80 -32.78
CA GLU A 463 -19.86 -18.94 -34.22
C GLU A 463 -20.54 -17.75 -34.90
N GLY A 464 -19.81 -16.77 -35.38
CA GLY A 464 -20.38 -15.75 -36.26
C GLY A 464 -19.57 -14.51 -36.51
N ASP A 465 -18.79 -14.05 -35.57
CA ASP A 465 -17.92 -12.87 -35.74
C ASP A 465 -16.45 -13.32 -35.59
N GLN A 466 -15.67 -13.15 -36.66
CA GLN A 466 -14.22 -13.21 -36.46
C GLN A 466 -13.84 -12.23 -35.35
N PRO A 467 -13.15 -12.69 -34.29
CA PRO A 467 -12.76 -11.80 -33.24
C PRO A 467 -12.00 -10.63 -33.87
N GLU A 468 -12.52 -9.42 -33.73
CA GLU A 468 -11.71 -8.25 -34.06
C GLU A 468 -10.37 -8.44 -33.34
N PRO A 469 -9.25 -8.28 -34.05
CA PRO A 469 -7.94 -8.40 -33.41
C PRO A 469 -7.99 -7.48 -32.20
N ILE A 470 -7.82 -8.04 -31.00
CA ILE A 470 -7.87 -7.32 -29.74
C ILE A 470 -6.85 -6.20 -29.89
N ARG A 471 -7.32 -5.01 -30.25
CA ARG A 471 -6.46 -3.85 -30.43
C ARG A 471 -5.80 -3.60 -29.08
N PRO A 472 -4.49 -3.36 -29.02
CA PRO A 472 -3.85 -2.95 -27.78
C PRO A 472 -4.66 -1.77 -27.26
N PHE A 473 -5.05 -1.83 -25.99
CA PHE A 473 -5.93 -0.85 -25.34
C PHE A 473 -5.29 0.52 -25.47
N LYS A 474 -5.72 1.32 -26.47
CA LYS A 474 -5.38 2.72 -26.51
C LYS A 474 -6.03 3.33 -25.29
N LEU A 475 -5.21 3.89 -24.39
CA LEU A 475 -5.65 4.72 -23.29
C LEU A 475 -6.83 5.57 -23.77
N SER A 476 -8.04 5.19 -23.39
CA SER A 476 -9.20 6.00 -23.72
C SER A 476 -9.10 7.25 -22.86
N ASN A 477 -8.76 8.37 -23.44
CA ASN A 477 -8.86 9.72 -22.88
C ASN A 477 -10.32 10.09 -22.50
N ARG A 478 -11.18 9.11 -22.21
CA ARG A 478 -12.57 9.34 -21.83
C ARG A 478 -12.75 10.10 -20.53
N SER A 479 -11.72 10.12 -19.67
CA SER A 479 -11.77 10.91 -18.43
C SER A 479 -11.49 12.41 -18.66
N GLU A 480 -10.67 12.78 -19.64
CA GLU A 480 -10.37 14.19 -19.94
C GLU A 480 -11.44 14.85 -20.81
N GLU A 481 -11.99 14.16 -21.80
CA GLU A 481 -13.08 14.72 -22.62
C GLU A 481 -14.38 14.97 -21.84
N ARG A 482 -14.70 14.17 -20.79
CA ARG A 482 -15.84 14.43 -19.93
C ARG A 482 -15.63 15.61 -18.98
N ARG A 483 -14.40 15.93 -18.58
CA ARG A 483 -14.11 17.08 -17.74
C ARG A 483 -14.14 18.39 -18.53
N VAL A 484 -13.49 18.42 -19.67
CA VAL A 484 -13.46 19.59 -20.56
C VAL A 484 -14.87 19.91 -21.11
N GLY A 485 -15.65 18.90 -21.47
CA GLY A 485 -17.02 19.10 -21.97
C GLY A 485 -18.04 19.56 -20.92
N LYS A 486 -17.79 19.38 -19.61
CA LYS A 486 -18.66 19.91 -18.53
C LYS A 486 -18.30 21.35 -18.14
N GLU A 487 -17.04 21.75 -18.23
CA GLU A 487 -16.63 23.13 -17.93
C GLU A 487 -17.00 24.12 -19.03
N TYR A 488 -17.11 23.67 -20.30
CA TYR A 488 -17.58 24.52 -21.41
C TYR A 488 -19.10 24.70 -21.48
N ARG A 489 -19.89 23.93 -20.74
CA ARG A 489 -21.37 24.09 -20.65
C ARG A 489 -21.85 24.86 -19.42
N ALA A 490 -20.93 25.31 -18.56
CA ALA A 490 -21.24 26.06 -17.35
C ALA A 490 -20.74 27.53 -17.40
N ARG A 491 -20.42 28.04 -18.59
CA ARG A 491 -20.19 29.46 -18.84
C ARG A 491 -21.17 29.98 -19.88
#